data_bd2155920660b1ccf33eb3e27708436e
#
_entry.id   bd2155920660b1ccf33eb3e27708436e
#
_cell.length_a   1.000
_cell.length_b   1.000
_cell.length_c   1.000
_cell.angle_alpha   90.00
_cell.angle_beta   90.00
_cell.angle_gamma   90.00
#
_symmetry.space_group_name_H-M   'P 1'
#
loop_
_entity.id
_entity.type
_entity.pdbx_description
1 polymer ?
#
loop_
_entity_poly.entity_id
_entity_poly.type
_entity_poly.pdbx_seq_one_letter_code
_entity_poly.pdbx_strand_id
1 'polypeptide(L)'
;MSKHTQLVAFFGISLASIVVFILTSGTLITQIWALSSAIMAPVGAMIRLMEEWRRYDGARPLGAIKSTILALLYLVIAALFAAIGGMYIASLLGNTKFFMEFALFRGVKLTFVLPIILVIIAYLQRFPLWNGRMINSKEEAKTFVVEFLTMDVKLYVFFIIAALGGAVWVFVGRSGHTAGVPVPGFELMLRRFLENTMYARPREKEFIIGHPALMLATFAFMRKWPTVIHFLLTLAGVIGIASMVETFCHLRTPVFMSIMRGYDGLLIGALFGVLLIIAVRFMMYVTQWFQAREVDHE
;
A
#
# COMPACT_ATOMS: atom_id res chain seq x y z
N MET A 1 7.96 -22.52 -10.84
CA MET A 1 9.20 -22.88 -10.12
C MET A 1 8.84 -23.63 -8.84
N SER A 2 9.52 -24.74 -8.54
CA SER A 2 9.32 -25.44 -7.27
C SER A 2 9.82 -24.58 -6.10
N LYS A 3 9.29 -24.81 -4.88
CA LYS A 3 9.78 -24.09 -3.66
C LYS A 3 11.29 -24.26 -3.48
N HIS A 4 11.83 -25.43 -3.80
CA HIS A 4 13.26 -25.72 -3.72
C HIS A 4 14.07 -24.87 -4.71
N THR A 5 13.61 -24.74 -5.96
CA THR A 5 14.26 -23.89 -6.98
C THR A 5 14.23 -22.41 -6.59
N GLN A 6 13.15 -21.93 -5.97
CA GLN A 6 13.04 -20.56 -5.46
C GLN A 6 14.04 -20.30 -4.32
N LEU A 7 14.17 -21.25 -3.41
CA LEU A 7 15.13 -21.19 -2.29
C LEU A 7 16.58 -21.17 -2.81
N VAL A 8 16.93 -22.08 -3.71
CA VAL A 8 18.28 -22.14 -4.31
C VAL A 8 18.58 -20.86 -5.09
N ALA A 9 17.64 -20.34 -5.86
CA ALA A 9 17.81 -19.07 -6.57
C ALA A 9 18.00 -17.90 -5.58
N PHE A 10 17.21 -17.85 -4.51
CA PHE A 10 17.33 -16.81 -3.48
C PHE A 10 18.71 -16.84 -2.81
N PHE A 11 19.17 -18.01 -2.36
CA PHE A 11 20.49 -18.15 -1.74
C PHE A 11 21.63 -17.86 -2.73
N GLY A 12 21.51 -18.31 -3.97
CA GLY A 12 22.49 -18.04 -5.03
C GLY A 12 22.63 -16.55 -5.34
N ILE A 13 21.51 -15.84 -5.49
CA ILE A 13 21.49 -14.40 -5.72
C ILE A 13 22.04 -13.66 -4.50
N SER A 14 21.67 -14.06 -3.28
CA SER A 14 22.15 -13.44 -2.06
C SER A 14 23.66 -13.61 -1.91
N LEU A 15 24.20 -14.81 -2.14
CA LEU A 15 25.63 -15.09 -2.09
C LEU A 15 26.40 -14.31 -3.15
N ALA A 16 25.93 -14.31 -4.40
CA ALA A 16 26.53 -13.53 -5.48
C ALA A 16 26.58 -12.05 -5.16
N SER A 17 25.52 -11.51 -4.54
CA SER A 17 25.45 -10.11 -4.14
C SER A 17 26.41 -9.76 -3.02
N ILE A 18 26.59 -10.66 -2.04
CA ILE A 18 27.57 -10.48 -0.98
C ILE A 18 28.98 -10.45 -1.57
N VAL A 19 29.29 -11.38 -2.48
CA VAL A 19 30.61 -11.43 -3.16
C VAL A 19 30.87 -10.14 -3.96
N VAL A 20 29.89 -9.71 -4.75
CA VAL A 20 29.99 -8.46 -5.54
C VAL A 20 30.12 -7.25 -4.61
N PHE A 21 29.40 -7.20 -3.49
CA PHE A 21 29.54 -6.14 -2.47
C PHE A 21 30.94 -6.05 -1.90
N ILE A 22 31.54 -7.21 -1.56
CA ILE A 22 32.89 -7.28 -1.01
C ILE A 22 33.92 -6.83 -2.07
N LEU A 23 33.74 -7.25 -3.33
CA LEU A 23 34.71 -6.97 -4.41
C LEU A 23 34.64 -5.54 -4.93
N THR A 24 33.47 -4.89 -4.91
CA THR A 24 33.27 -3.59 -5.56
C THR A 24 33.22 -2.41 -4.61
N SER A 25 33.11 -2.65 -3.28
CA SER A 25 32.88 -1.60 -2.24
C SER A 25 31.86 -0.53 -2.67
N GLY A 26 30.93 -0.91 -3.57
CA GLY A 26 30.16 0.05 -4.35
C GLY A 26 28.87 0.45 -3.68
N THR A 27 28.67 1.75 -3.53
CA THR A 27 27.41 2.38 -3.12
C THR A 27 26.24 1.99 -4.02
N LEU A 28 26.48 1.60 -5.27
CA LEU A 28 25.44 1.18 -6.22
C LEU A 28 24.72 -0.11 -5.77
N ILE A 29 25.47 -1.10 -5.28
CA ILE A 29 24.91 -2.38 -4.87
C ILE A 29 24.07 -2.22 -3.61
N THR A 30 24.54 -1.43 -2.64
CA THR A 30 23.73 -1.11 -1.45
C THR A 30 22.44 -0.40 -1.81
N GLN A 31 22.47 0.52 -2.80
CA GLN A 31 21.26 1.18 -3.31
C GLN A 31 20.31 0.21 -4.01
N ILE A 32 20.81 -0.75 -4.81
CA ILE A 32 19.98 -1.76 -5.48
C ILE A 32 19.29 -2.66 -4.43
N TRP A 33 20.00 -3.11 -3.41
CA TRP A 33 19.41 -3.92 -2.33
C TRP A 33 18.42 -3.13 -1.49
N ALA A 34 18.72 -1.88 -1.18
CA ALA A 34 17.80 -1.01 -0.47
C ALA A 34 16.52 -0.76 -1.29
N LEU A 35 16.66 -0.51 -2.60
CA LEU A 35 15.53 -0.37 -3.52
C LEU A 35 14.71 -1.66 -3.60
N SER A 36 15.37 -2.80 -3.71
CA SER A 36 14.70 -4.10 -3.74
C SER A 36 13.90 -4.35 -2.45
N SER A 37 14.47 -4.07 -1.29
CA SER A 37 13.77 -4.17 -0.01
C SER A 37 12.58 -3.21 0.06
N ALA A 38 12.77 -1.96 -0.40
CA ALA A 38 11.73 -0.95 -0.40
C ALA A 38 10.52 -1.31 -1.26
N ILE A 39 10.73 -2.09 -2.32
CA ILE A 39 9.67 -2.58 -3.20
C ILE A 39 9.08 -3.88 -2.66
N MET A 40 9.93 -4.83 -2.27
CA MET A 40 9.48 -6.18 -1.92
C MET A 40 8.77 -6.25 -0.57
N ALA A 41 9.10 -5.37 0.39
CA ALA A 41 8.45 -5.39 1.70
C ALA A 41 6.95 -5.06 1.61
N PRO A 42 6.50 -3.94 0.99
CA PRO A 42 5.09 -3.66 0.84
C PRO A 42 4.39 -4.66 -0.09
N VAL A 43 5.03 -5.10 -1.18
CA VAL A 43 4.46 -6.10 -2.09
C VAL A 43 4.27 -7.44 -1.37
N GLY A 44 5.27 -7.89 -0.62
CA GLY A 44 5.20 -9.12 0.17
C GLY A 44 4.10 -9.08 1.23
N ALA A 45 3.97 -7.94 1.93
CA ALA A 45 2.88 -7.71 2.85
C ALA A 45 1.52 -7.89 2.17
N MET A 46 1.30 -7.22 1.04
CA MET A 46 0.03 -7.27 0.32
C MET A 46 -0.26 -8.65 -0.26
N ILE A 47 0.74 -9.33 -0.82
CA ILE A 47 0.58 -10.72 -1.29
C ILE A 47 0.18 -11.63 -0.13
N ARG A 48 0.83 -11.49 1.03
CA ARG A 48 0.49 -12.26 2.24
C ARG A 48 -0.96 -12.03 2.67
N LEU A 49 -1.40 -10.78 2.68
CA LEU A 49 -2.79 -10.44 3.00
C LEU A 49 -3.77 -11.03 1.99
N MET A 50 -3.47 -10.92 0.70
CA MET A 50 -4.31 -11.49 -0.36
C MET A 50 -4.46 -13.02 -0.21
N GLU A 51 -3.41 -13.71 0.19
CA GLU A 51 -3.47 -15.15 0.46
C GLU A 51 -4.33 -15.48 1.69
N GLU A 52 -4.24 -14.66 2.75
CA GLU A 52 -5.12 -14.80 3.91
C GLU A 52 -6.58 -14.53 3.55
N TRP A 53 -6.87 -13.49 2.74
CA TRP A 53 -8.22 -13.21 2.26
C TRP A 53 -8.79 -14.38 1.45
N ARG A 54 -8.00 -14.98 0.57
CA ARG A 54 -8.41 -16.14 -0.23
C ARG A 54 -8.81 -17.36 0.60
N ARG A 55 -8.31 -17.51 1.82
CA ARG A 55 -8.76 -18.59 2.73
C ARG A 55 -10.25 -18.47 3.11
N TYR A 56 -10.80 -17.28 3.01
CA TYR A 56 -12.21 -16.99 3.24
C TYR A 56 -13.02 -16.92 1.93
N ASP A 57 -12.40 -17.26 0.80
CA ASP A 57 -13.12 -17.35 -0.47
C ASP A 57 -14.10 -18.52 -0.43
N GLY A 58 -15.32 -18.31 -0.94
CA GLY A 58 -16.40 -19.30 -0.83
C GLY A 58 -17.04 -19.43 0.56
N ALA A 59 -16.43 -18.89 1.63
CA ALA A 59 -17.03 -18.90 2.97
C ALA A 59 -18.20 -17.90 3.07
N ARG A 60 -19.11 -18.14 4.03
CA ARG A 60 -20.18 -17.17 4.34
C ARG A 60 -19.60 -15.84 4.82
N PRO A 61 -20.28 -14.71 4.55
CA PRO A 61 -19.84 -13.42 5.05
C PRO A 61 -19.64 -13.44 6.56
N LEU A 62 -18.49 -12.96 7.02
CA LEU A 62 -18.20 -12.89 8.45
C LEU A 62 -19.00 -11.78 9.11
N GLY A 63 -19.29 -11.95 10.40
CA GLY A 63 -19.88 -10.90 11.22
C GLY A 63 -19.00 -9.66 11.27
N ALA A 64 -19.61 -8.48 11.39
CA ALA A 64 -18.89 -7.21 11.30
C ALA A 64 -17.77 -7.07 12.33
N ILE A 65 -17.97 -7.49 13.57
CA ILE A 65 -16.96 -7.43 14.63
C ILE A 65 -15.75 -8.29 14.27
N LYS A 66 -15.95 -9.54 13.85
CA LYS A 66 -14.87 -10.42 13.42
C LYS A 66 -14.11 -9.84 12.21
N SER A 67 -14.82 -9.28 11.24
CA SER A 67 -14.20 -8.62 10.06
C SER A 67 -13.34 -7.43 10.47
N THR A 68 -13.77 -6.63 11.45
CA THR A 68 -13.01 -5.48 11.96
C THR A 68 -11.77 -5.93 12.75
N ILE A 69 -11.88 -6.98 13.56
CA ILE A 69 -10.73 -7.55 14.29
C ILE A 69 -9.68 -8.08 13.29
N LEU A 70 -10.12 -8.81 12.26
CA LEU A 70 -9.22 -9.29 11.21
C LEU A 70 -8.58 -8.12 10.44
N ALA A 71 -9.33 -7.05 10.18
CA ALA A 71 -8.81 -5.86 9.52
C ALA A 71 -7.70 -5.19 10.34
N LEU A 72 -7.88 -5.06 11.66
CA LEU A 72 -6.84 -4.58 12.57
C LEU A 72 -5.61 -5.50 12.59
N LEU A 73 -5.83 -6.80 12.71
CA LEU A 73 -4.74 -7.78 12.72
C LEU A 73 -3.92 -7.71 11.43
N TYR A 74 -4.58 -7.66 10.28
CA TYR A 74 -3.90 -7.62 8.99
C TYR A 74 -3.20 -6.28 8.73
N LEU A 75 -3.74 -5.17 9.24
CA LEU A 75 -3.04 -3.90 9.24
C LEU A 75 -1.72 -3.98 10.04
N VAL A 76 -1.75 -4.57 11.25
CA VAL A 76 -0.55 -4.76 12.07
C VAL A 76 0.47 -5.67 11.38
N ILE A 77 0.02 -6.77 10.77
CA ILE A 77 0.91 -7.66 10.01
C ILE A 77 1.58 -6.91 8.86
N ALA A 78 0.82 -6.13 8.09
CA ALA A 78 1.38 -5.34 6.98
C ALA A 78 2.37 -4.29 7.47
N ALA A 79 2.08 -3.62 8.59
CA ALA A 79 2.96 -2.64 9.22
C ALA A 79 4.27 -3.28 9.71
N LEU A 80 4.22 -4.50 10.25
CA LEU A 80 5.43 -5.26 10.63
C LEU A 80 6.32 -5.58 9.41
N PHE A 81 5.74 -6.01 8.29
CA PHE A 81 6.50 -6.20 7.05
C PHE A 81 7.16 -4.89 6.59
N ALA A 82 6.42 -3.78 6.64
CA ALA A 82 6.96 -2.47 6.29
C ALA A 82 8.10 -2.05 7.22
N ALA A 83 7.95 -2.25 8.53
CA ALA A 83 8.97 -1.92 9.51
C ALA A 83 10.24 -2.75 9.32
N ILE A 84 10.12 -4.07 9.11
CA ILE A 84 11.26 -4.96 8.85
C ILE A 84 11.98 -4.53 7.57
N GLY A 85 11.23 -4.30 6.46
CA GLY A 85 11.82 -3.82 5.22
C GLY A 85 12.49 -2.46 5.36
N GLY A 86 11.89 -1.56 6.13
CA GLY A 86 12.43 -0.24 6.43
C GLY A 86 13.70 -0.29 7.26
N MET A 87 13.75 -1.12 8.30
CA MET A 87 14.97 -1.33 9.10
C MET A 87 16.10 -1.91 8.25
N TYR A 88 15.79 -2.82 7.33
CA TYR A 88 16.77 -3.38 6.41
C TYR A 88 17.34 -2.29 5.47
N ILE A 89 16.51 -1.39 4.95
CA ILE A 89 16.95 -0.23 4.15
C ILE A 89 17.87 0.67 4.98
N ALA A 90 17.45 1.01 6.20
CA ALA A 90 18.23 1.86 7.09
C ALA A 90 19.61 1.25 7.41
N SER A 91 19.69 -0.07 7.58
CA SER A 91 20.97 -0.77 7.82
C SER A 91 21.88 -0.76 6.58
N LEU A 92 21.35 -0.96 5.39
CA LEU A 92 22.11 -0.94 4.13
C LEU A 92 22.63 0.44 3.78
N LEU A 93 21.81 1.47 3.98
CA LEU A 93 22.14 2.85 3.64
C LEU A 93 22.75 3.62 4.83
N GLY A 94 22.93 3.00 5.99
CA GLY A 94 23.49 3.59 7.22
C GLY A 94 24.97 3.90 7.14
N ASN A 95 25.44 4.45 6.02
CA ASN A 95 26.82 4.81 5.77
C ASN A 95 26.98 6.32 5.79
N THR A 96 28.14 6.80 6.26
CA THR A 96 28.49 8.23 6.32
C THR A 96 28.31 8.94 4.97
N LYS A 97 28.58 8.28 3.84
CA LYS A 97 28.40 8.84 2.50
C LYS A 97 26.94 9.22 2.21
N PHE A 98 25.99 8.39 2.64
CA PHE A 98 24.56 8.67 2.46
C PHE A 98 24.04 9.67 3.50
N PHE A 99 24.51 9.57 4.74
CA PHE A 99 24.12 10.48 5.81
C PHE A 99 24.58 11.92 5.53
N MET A 100 25.78 12.10 5.01
CA MET A 100 26.36 13.40 4.64
C MET A 100 25.95 13.85 3.23
N GLU A 101 25.07 13.13 2.55
CA GLU A 101 24.61 13.41 1.16
C GLU A 101 25.70 13.45 0.08
N PHE A 102 26.87 12.87 0.32
CA PHE A 102 27.85 12.62 -0.74
C PHE A 102 27.35 11.61 -1.78
N ALA A 103 26.46 10.71 -1.34
CA ALA A 103 25.71 9.81 -2.22
C ALA A 103 24.22 9.94 -1.93
N LEU A 104 23.41 10.17 -2.97
CA LEU A 104 21.95 10.27 -2.84
C LEU A 104 21.28 8.96 -3.25
N PHE A 105 20.33 8.51 -2.44
CA PHE A 105 19.46 7.41 -2.83
C PHE A 105 18.39 7.91 -3.81
N ARG A 106 18.62 7.69 -5.10
CA ARG A 106 17.77 8.21 -6.19
C ARG A 106 16.49 7.38 -6.43
N GLY A 107 16.34 6.26 -5.75
CA GLY A 107 15.24 5.31 -5.95
C GLY A 107 13.91 5.68 -5.31
N VAL A 108 13.81 6.76 -4.53
CA VAL A 108 12.64 7.08 -3.68
C VAL A 108 11.31 7.10 -4.45
N LYS A 109 11.27 7.62 -5.67
CA LYS A 109 10.03 7.61 -6.47
C LYS A 109 9.62 6.20 -6.89
N LEU A 110 10.61 5.35 -7.20
CA LEU A 110 10.36 3.95 -7.58
C LEU A 110 9.85 3.12 -6.39
N THR A 111 10.29 3.43 -5.16
CA THR A 111 9.82 2.74 -3.95
C THR A 111 8.33 2.95 -3.69
N PHE A 112 7.74 3.96 -4.30
CA PHE A 112 6.31 4.25 -4.21
C PHE A 112 5.52 3.68 -5.39
N VAL A 113 6.00 3.86 -6.61
CA VAL A 113 5.27 3.49 -7.84
C VAL A 113 5.31 1.98 -8.09
N LEU A 114 6.48 1.36 -7.97
CA LEU A 114 6.64 -0.06 -8.29
C LEU A 114 5.81 -1.00 -7.39
N PRO A 115 5.69 -0.79 -6.07
CA PRO A 115 4.80 -1.61 -5.26
C PRO A 115 3.34 -1.58 -5.73
N ILE A 116 2.83 -0.42 -6.15
CA ILE A 116 1.47 -0.29 -6.65
C ILE A 116 1.29 -1.15 -7.90
N ILE A 117 2.20 -1.02 -8.88
CA ILE A 117 2.15 -1.79 -10.13
C ILE A 117 2.23 -3.30 -9.84
N LEU A 118 3.15 -3.73 -9.01
CA LEU A 118 3.32 -5.14 -8.68
C LEU A 118 2.13 -5.71 -7.91
N VAL A 119 1.50 -4.92 -7.05
CA VAL A 119 0.29 -5.32 -6.33
C VAL A 119 -0.92 -5.38 -7.28
N ILE A 120 -1.03 -4.50 -8.28
CA ILE A 120 -2.04 -4.63 -9.33
C ILE A 120 -1.90 -5.97 -10.04
N ILE A 121 -0.69 -6.30 -10.49
CA ILE A 121 -0.41 -7.57 -11.18
C ILE A 121 -0.74 -8.76 -10.25
N ALA A 122 -0.29 -8.71 -9.00
CA ALA A 122 -0.56 -9.75 -8.02
C ALA A 122 -2.05 -9.92 -7.73
N TYR A 123 -2.81 -8.82 -7.72
CA TYR A 123 -4.26 -8.84 -7.52
C TYR A 123 -4.99 -9.48 -8.70
N LEU A 124 -4.67 -9.06 -9.93
CA LEU A 124 -5.28 -9.60 -11.15
C LEU A 124 -5.04 -11.12 -11.32
N GLN A 125 -3.92 -11.62 -10.78
CA GLN A 125 -3.62 -13.05 -10.78
C GLN A 125 -4.39 -13.85 -9.71
N ARG A 126 -4.93 -13.18 -8.68
CA ARG A 126 -5.53 -13.83 -7.50
C ARG A 126 -7.03 -13.66 -7.40
N PHE A 127 -7.57 -12.58 -7.95
CA PHE A 127 -8.97 -12.22 -7.83
C PHE A 127 -9.60 -11.97 -9.18
N PRO A 128 -10.85 -12.44 -9.40
CA PRO A 128 -11.58 -12.24 -10.65
C PRO A 128 -12.11 -10.79 -10.72
N LEU A 129 -11.26 -9.85 -11.19
CA LEU A 129 -11.62 -8.44 -11.31
C LEU A 129 -12.39 -8.15 -12.60
N TRP A 130 -12.00 -8.77 -13.71
CA TRP A 130 -12.51 -8.46 -15.03
C TRP A 130 -13.32 -9.62 -15.60
N ASN A 131 -14.60 -9.39 -15.88
CA ASN A 131 -15.51 -10.42 -16.41
C ASN A 131 -15.48 -11.76 -15.68
N GLY A 132 -15.22 -11.75 -14.36
CA GLY A 132 -15.10 -12.96 -13.54
C GLY A 132 -13.84 -13.80 -13.82
N ARG A 133 -12.85 -13.28 -14.53
CA ARG A 133 -11.63 -14.00 -14.91
C ARG A 133 -10.43 -13.50 -14.10
N MET A 134 -9.51 -14.43 -13.80
CA MET A 134 -8.17 -14.13 -13.29
C MET A 134 -7.20 -14.07 -14.47
N ILE A 135 -6.10 -13.33 -14.36
CA ILE A 135 -5.10 -13.18 -15.41
C ILE A 135 -3.85 -13.95 -15.01
N ASN A 136 -3.71 -15.17 -15.49
CA ASN A 136 -2.60 -16.08 -15.14
C ASN A 136 -1.68 -16.42 -16.32
N SER A 137 -2.10 -16.13 -17.54
CA SER A 137 -1.34 -16.41 -18.77
C SER A 137 -1.06 -15.13 -19.57
N LYS A 138 -0.07 -15.19 -20.47
CA LYS A 138 0.24 -14.08 -21.37
C LYS A 138 -0.92 -13.77 -22.33
N GLU A 139 -1.63 -14.82 -22.77
CA GLU A 139 -2.77 -14.68 -23.68
C GLU A 139 -3.96 -14.00 -22.97
N GLU A 140 -4.23 -14.37 -21.72
CA GLU A 140 -5.26 -13.71 -20.90
C GLU A 140 -4.89 -12.25 -20.62
N ALA A 141 -3.61 -11.94 -20.36
CA ALA A 141 -3.14 -10.56 -20.18
C ALA A 141 -3.32 -9.74 -21.47
N LYS A 142 -3.00 -10.32 -22.64
CA LYS A 142 -3.22 -9.68 -23.94
C LYS A 142 -4.71 -9.41 -24.19
N THR A 143 -5.54 -10.41 -23.94
CA THR A 143 -7.01 -10.28 -24.08
C THR A 143 -7.54 -9.19 -23.14
N PHE A 144 -7.11 -9.19 -21.87
CA PHE A 144 -7.47 -8.14 -20.91
C PHE A 144 -7.10 -6.74 -21.40
N VAL A 145 -5.87 -6.56 -21.90
CA VAL A 145 -5.42 -5.25 -22.42
C VAL A 145 -6.27 -4.81 -23.61
N VAL A 146 -6.57 -5.73 -24.55
CA VAL A 146 -7.41 -5.41 -25.72
C VAL A 146 -8.84 -5.07 -25.28
N GLU A 147 -9.46 -5.89 -24.43
CA GLU A 147 -10.81 -5.62 -23.90
C GLU A 147 -10.88 -4.29 -23.14
N PHE A 148 -9.85 -3.98 -22.33
CA PHE A 148 -9.76 -2.73 -21.58
C PHE A 148 -9.64 -1.51 -22.50
N LEU A 149 -8.82 -1.60 -23.56
CA LEU A 149 -8.62 -0.51 -24.51
C LEU A 149 -9.79 -0.31 -25.49
N THR A 150 -10.57 -1.36 -25.72
CA THR A 150 -11.75 -1.32 -26.60
C THR A 150 -13.08 -1.09 -25.86
N MET A 151 -13.01 -0.92 -24.53
CA MET A 151 -14.19 -0.71 -23.71
C MET A 151 -14.81 0.65 -23.95
N ASP A 152 -16.14 0.67 -24.12
CA ASP A 152 -16.91 1.92 -24.18
C ASP A 152 -16.88 2.62 -22.82
N VAL A 153 -16.17 3.74 -22.75
CA VAL A 153 -16.01 4.52 -21.53
C VAL A 153 -17.04 5.64 -21.48
N LYS A 154 -17.94 5.59 -20.52
CA LYS A 154 -18.88 6.70 -20.28
C LYS A 154 -18.11 7.95 -19.83
N LEU A 155 -18.53 9.11 -20.29
CA LEU A 155 -17.86 10.39 -20.06
C LEU A 155 -17.53 10.67 -18.58
N TYR A 156 -18.45 10.31 -17.67
CA TYR A 156 -18.20 10.50 -16.22
C TYR A 156 -17.04 9.64 -15.69
N VAL A 157 -16.80 8.45 -16.26
CA VAL A 157 -15.67 7.57 -15.91
C VAL A 157 -14.36 8.22 -16.31
N PHE A 158 -14.31 8.90 -17.46
CA PHE A 158 -13.15 9.69 -17.87
C PHE A 158 -12.81 10.78 -16.84
N PHE A 159 -13.80 11.52 -16.34
CA PHE A 159 -13.58 12.53 -15.30
C PHE A 159 -13.11 11.92 -13.98
N ILE A 160 -13.64 10.76 -13.59
CA ILE A 160 -13.19 10.04 -12.40
C ILE A 160 -11.72 9.60 -12.55
N ILE A 161 -11.36 9.03 -13.70
CA ILE A 161 -9.98 8.61 -13.99
C ILE A 161 -9.04 9.82 -14.00
N ALA A 162 -9.44 10.93 -14.62
CA ALA A 162 -8.67 12.17 -14.66
C ALA A 162 -8.46 12.75 -13.25
N ALA A 163 -9.48 12.75 -12.40
CA ALA A 163 -9.39 13.20 -11.02
C ALA A 163 -8.46 12.29 -10.17
N LEU A 164 -8.60 10.97 -10.32
CA LEU A 164 -7.72 10.00 -9.65
C LEU A 164 -6.28 10.11 -10.17
N GLY A 165 -6.08 10.26 -11.47
CA GLY A 165 -4.76 10.48 -12.09
C GLY A 165 -4.13 11.77 -11.59
N GLY A 166 -4.90 12.85 -11.49
CA GLY A 166 -4.45 14.11 -10.89
C GLY A 166 -4.05 13.96 -9.42
N ALA A 167 -4.84 13.23 -8.63
CA ALA A 167 -4.49 12.94 -7.24
C ALA A 167 -3.18 12.14 -7.15
N VAL A 168 -3.03 11.06 -7.93
CA VAL A 168 -1.78 10.26 -7.99
C VAL A 168 -0.62 11.13 -8.42
N TRP A 169 -0.77 12.00 -9.43
CA TRP A 169 0.25 12.95 -9.86
C TRP A 169 0.72 13.85 -8.72
N VAL A 170 -0.21 14.45 -7.96
CA VAL A 170 0.10 15.26 -6.79
C VAL A 170 0.85 14.45 -5.74
N PHE A 171 0.40 13.23 -5.42
CA PHE A 171 1.06 12.36 -4.45
C PHE A 171 2.47 11.97 -4.86
N VAL A 172 2.67 11.56 -6.12
CA VAL A 172 3.99 11.20 -6.66
C VAL A 172 4.90 12.43 -6.77
N GLY A 173 4.37 13.57 -7.20
CA GLY A 173 5.12 14.83 -7.31
C GLY A 173 5.59 15.35 -5.94
N ARG A 174 4.84 15.03 -4.86
CA ARG A 174 5.17 15.40 -3.48
C ARG A 174 6.02 14.37 -2.75
N SER A 175 6.22 13.17 -3.33
CA SER A 175 7.17 12.18 -2.82
C SER A 175 8.57 12.49 -3.35
N GLY A 176 9.45 13.06 -2.52
CA GLY A 176 10.83 13.37 -2.89
C GLY A 176 11.33 14.70 -2.31
N HIS A 177 12.61 14.99 -2.53
CA HIS A 177 13.29 16.16 -1.97
C HIS A 177 12.86 17.50 -2.61
N THR A 178 12.30 17.48 -3.80
CA THR A 178 11.83 18.67 -4.53
C THR A 178 10.32 18.58 -4.74
N ALA A 179 9.55 19.17 -3.83
CA ALA A 179 8.11 19.27 -3.97
C ALA A 179 7.79 20.42 -4.95
N GLY A 180 7.45 20.08 -6.19
CA GLY A 180 6.99 21.05 -7.20
C GLY A 180 5.52 21.50 -7.03
N VAL A 181 4.81 20.98 -6.02
CA VAL A 181 3.39 21.25 -5.79
C VAL A 181 3.20 21.98 -4.45
N PRO A 182 2.53 23.15 -4.43
CA PRO A 182 2.31 23.91 -3.21
C PRO A 182 1.46 23.14 -2.19
N VAL A 183 1.74 23.35 -0.91
CA VAL A 183 1.03 22.71 0.21
C VAL A 183 -0.17 23.57 0.59
N PRO A 184 -1.41 23.06 0.61
CA PRO A 184 -2.59 23.79 1.06
C PRO A 184 -2.45 24.25 2.52
N GLY A 185 -3.02 25.42 2.84
CA GLY A 185 -2.92 25.99 4.18
C GLY A 185 -3.49 25.09 5.28
N PHE A 186 -4.60 24.39 5.01
CA PHE A 186 -5.18 23.41 5.94
C PHE A 186 -4.20 22.27 6.26
N GLU A 187 -3.48 21.77 5.28
CA GLU A 187 -2.48 20.72 5.49
C GLU A 187 -1.32 21.23 6.37
N LEU A 188 -0.89 22.48 6.18
CA LEU A 188 0.13 23.10 7.03
C LEU A 188 -0.35 23.24 8.48
N MET A 189 -1.62 23.57 8.70
CA MET A 189 -2.22 23.65 10.03
C MET A 189 -2.27 22.25 10.69
N LEU A 190 -2.72 21.23 9.96
CA LEU A 190 -2.73 19.85 10.44
C LEU A 190 -1.31 19.36 10.78
N ARG A 191 -0.33 19.66 9.94
CA ARG A 191 1.08 19.33 10.17
C ARG A 191 1.60 19.93 11.47
N ARG A 192 1.37 21.23 11.69
CA ARG A 192 1.76 21.92 12.93
C ARG A 192 1.07 21.33 14.16
N PHE A 193 -0.21 21.03 14.05
CA PHE A 193 -0.96 20.38 15.14
C PHE A 193 -0.34 19.03 15.50
N LEU A 194 -0.07 18.17 14.51
CA LEU A 194 0.53 16.86 14.74
C LEU A 194 1.97 16.97 15.28
N GLU A 195 2.77 17.92 14.80
CA GLU A 195 4.12 18.19 15.29
C GLU A 195 4.15 18.63 16.75
N ASN A 196 3.15 19.42 17.18
CA ASN A 196 3.05 19.90 18.55
C ASN A 196 2.48 18.85 19.52
N THR A 197 1.73 17.87 19.01
CA THR A 197 0.99 16.90 19.83
C THR A 197 1.70 15.55 19.92
N MET A 198 2.43 15.17 18.88
CA MET A 198 3.04 13.84 18.74
C MET A 198 4.56 13.92 18.77
N TYR A 199 5.18 12.86 19.29
CA TYR A 199 6.63 12.75 19.33
C TYR A 199 7.25 12.73 17.93
N ALA A 200 6.63 12.01 16.99
CA ALA A 200 7.05 11.96 15.61
C ALA A 200 5.84 12.11 14.69
N ARG A 201 5.76 13.23 13.98
CA ARG A 201 4.63 13.49 13.08
C ARG A 201 4.42 12.36 12.07
N PRO A 202 3.27 11.67 12.10
CA PRO A 202 2.93 10.65 11.10
C PRO A 202 2.67 11.29 9.73
N ARG A 203 2.73 10.50 8.67
CA ARG A 203 2.44 10.97 7.32
C ARG A 203 0.94 10.89 7.03
N GLU A 204 0.36 11.97 6.53
CA GLU A 204 -1.07 12.09 6.24
C GLU A 204 -1.56 10.97 5.30
N LYS A 205 -0.76 10.63 4.28
CA LYS A 205 -1.09 9.54 3.33
C LYS A 205 -1.16 8.16 3.98
N GLU A 206 -0.53 7.94 5.14
CA GLU A 206 -0.59 6.69 5.89
C GLU A 206 -1.89 6.60 6.68
N PHE A 207 -2.14 7.54 7.58
CA PHE A 207 -3.25 7.45 8.53
C PHE A 207 -4.60 7.92 7.99
N ILE A 208 -4.64 8.84 6.99
CA ILE A 208 -5.90 9.31 6.39
C ILE A 208 -6.36 8.36 5.28
N ILE A 209 -5.43 7.85 4.46
CA ILE A 209 -5.77 7.09 3.25
C ILE A 209 -5.40 5.62 3.40
N GLY A 210 -4.10 5.33 3.59
CA GLY A 210 -3.56 3.98 3.42
C GLY A 210 -4.08 2.98 4.45
N HIS A 211 -3.90 3.26 5.72
CA HIS A 211 -4.29 2.33 6.80
C HIS A 211 -5.81 2.14 6.87
N PRO A 212 -6.65 3.22 6.82
CA PRO A 212 -8.10 3.06 6.79
C PRO A 212 -8.59 2.29 5.57
N ALA A 213 -8.00 2.55 4.39
CA ALA A 213 -8.36 1.84 3.17
C ALA A 213 -7.99 0.34 3.24
N LEU A 214 -6.82 -0.02 3.81
CA LEU A 214 -6.42 -1.40 3.99
C LEU A 214 -7.35 -2.15 4.96
N MET A 215 -7.75 -1.50 6.04
CA MET A 215 -8.73 -2.06 6.96
C MET A 215 -10.09 -2.25 6.28
N LEU A 216 -10.53 -1.24 5.52
CA LEU A 216 -11.80 -1.33 4.80
C LEU A 216 -11.73 -2.35 3.65
N ALA A 217 -10.57 -2.55 2.99
CA ALA A 217 -10.35 -3.61 2.00
C ALA A 217 -10.56 -4.99 2.63
N THR A 218 -9.93 -5.24 3.79
CA THR A 218 -10.13 -6.50 4.52
C THR A 218 -11.59 -6.70 4.91
N PHE A 219 -12.23 -5.66 5.46
CA PHE A 219 -13.63 -5.68 5.83
C PHE A 219 -14.53 -5.96 4.63
N ALA A 220 -14.30 -5.27 3.51
CA ALA A 220 -15.05 -5.43 2.26
C ALA A 220 -14.95 -6.87 1.72
N PHE A 221 -13.76 -7.47 1.75
CA PHE A 221 -13.57 -8.85 1.32
C PHE A 221 -14.35 -9.83 2.23
N MET A 222 -14.21 -9.68 3.54
CA MET A 222 -14.91 -10.55 4.51
C MET A 222 -16.44 -10.42 4.46
N ARG A 223 -16.93 -9.26 3.98
CA ARG A 223 -18.36 -8.96 3.79
C ARG A 223 -18.84 -9.21 2.36
N LYS A 224 -17.99 -9.74 1.49
CA LYS A 224 -18.30 -10.08 0.09
C LYS A 224 -18.79 -8.87 -0.72
N TRP A 225 -18.14 -7.73 -0.55
CA TRP A 225 -18.39 -6.55 -1.38
C TRP A 225 -17.90 -6.76 -2.81
N PRO A 226 -18.38 -5.93 -3.77
CA PRO A 226 -17.95 -6.03 -5.16
C PRO A 226 -16.42 -5.97 -5.29
N THR A 227 -15.87 -6.86 -6.13
CA THR A 227 -14.42 -7.02 -6.32
C THR A 227 -13.73 -5.71 -6.73
N VAL A 228 -14.43 -4.85 -7.50
CA VAL A 228 -13.91 -3.55 -7.92
C VAL A 228 -13.66 -2.63 -6.71
N ILE A 229 -14.60 -2.57 -5.77
CA ILE A 229 -14.44 -1.77 -4.53
C ILE A 229 -13.28 -2.31 -3.72
N HIS A 230 -13.23 -3.63 -3.53
CA HIS A 230 -12.12 -4.28 -2.82
C HIS A 230 -10.76 -4.00 -3.51
N PHE A 231 -10.70 -4.03 -4.83
CA PHE A 231 -9.50 -3.70 -5.60
C PHE A 231 -9.03 -2.27 -5.34
N LEU A 232 -9.91 -1.29 -5.47
CA LEU A 232 -9.57 0.13 -5.26
C LEU A 232 -9.11 0.41 -3.84
N LEU A 233 -9.78 -0.18 -2.84
CA LEU A 233 -9.38 -0.10 -1.44
C LEU A 233 -8.01 -0.76 -1.20
N THR A 234 -7.73 -1.89 -1.86
CA THR A 234 -6.44 -2.56 -1.79
C THR A 234 -5.33 -1.67 -2.33
N LEU A 235 -5.54 -1.00 -3.47
CA LEU A 235 -4.57 -0.05 -4.03
C LEU A 235 -4.33 1.15 -3.11
N ALA A 236 -5.38 1.72 -2.55
CA ALA A 236 -5.24 2.79 -1.55
C ALA A 236 -4.47 2.30 -0.31
N GLY A 237 -4.68 1.05 0.13
CA GLY A 237 -3.96 0.42 1.23
C GLY A 237 -2.46 0.29 0.96
N VAL A 238 -2.07 -0.08 -0.26
CA VAL A 238 -0.64 -0.15 -0.68
C VAL A 238 0.07 1.18 -0.46
N ILE A 239 -0.59 2.31 -0.73
CA ILE A 239 -0.03 3.65 -0.55
C ILE A 239 0.48 3.84 0.89
N GLY A 240 -0.30 3.41 1.89
CA GLY A 240 0.09 3.51 3.29
C GLY A 240 1.31 2.66 3.62
N ILE A 241 1.29 1.40 3.21
CA ILE A 241 2.38 0.46 3.51
C ILE A 241 3.68 0.84 2.79
N ALA A 242 3.61 1.26 1.52
CA ALA A 242 4.76 1.77 0.78
C ALA A 242 5.31 3.06 1.41
N SER A 243 4.44 3.95 1.90
CA SER A 243 4.85 5.17 2.59
C SER A 243 5.58 4.91 3.91
N MET A 244 5.15 3.91 4.69
CA MET A 244 5.86 3.50 5.90
C MET A 244 7.30 3.09 5.57
N VAL A 245 7.50 2.29 4.52
CA VAL A 245 8.85 1.87 4.08
C VAL A 245 9.65 3.06 3.57
N GLU A 246 9.03 3.94 2.77
CA GLU A 246 9.66 5.16 2.25
C GLU A 246 10.22 6.06 3.37
N THR A 247 9.60 6.07 4.55
CA THR A 247 10.08 6.84 5.71
C THR A 247 11.52 6.49 6.07
N PHE A 248 11.93 5.24 5.94
CA PHE A 248 13.29 4.78 6.22
C PHE A 248 14.29 5.11 5.10
N CYS A 249 13.84 5.57 3.95
CA CYS A 249 14.72 6.07 2.88
C CYS A 249 15.25 7.49 3.17
N HIS A 250 14.72 8.18 4.19
CA HIS A 250 15.18 9.50 4.64
C HIS A 250 16.27 9.35 5.70
N LEU A 251 17.50 9.14 5.27
CA LEU A 251 18.63 8.72 6.08
C LEU A 251 19.10 9.73 7.14
N ARG A 252 18.75 11.02 6.98
CA ARG A 252 19.02 12.05 8.00
C ARG A 252 18.12 11.92 9.24
N THR A 253 16.98 11.24 9.10
CA THR A 253 16.09 10.98 10.23
C THR A 253 16.61 9.77 11.00
N PRO A 254 16.82 9.87 12.33
CA PRO A 254 17.17 8.72 13.14
C PRO A 254 16.17 7.59 12.96
N VAL A 255 16.65 6.35 12.90
CA VAL A 255 15.81 5.14 12.70
C VAL A 255 14.70 5.07 13.74
N PHE A 256 15.02 5.42 14.99
CA PHE A 256 14.04 5.48 16.07
C PHE A 256 12.87 6.44 15.76
N MET A 257 13.16 7.61 15.23
CA MET A 257 12.12 8.57 14.81
C MET A 257 11.26 8.03 13.67
N SER A 258 11.87 7.27 12.74
CA SER A 258 11.12 6.61 11.65
C SER A 258 10.20 5.52 12.18
N ILE A 259 10.63 4.76 13.19
CA ILE A 259 9.80 3.76 13.87
C ILE A 259 8.65 4.44 14.61
N MET A 260 8.92 5.49 15.41
CA MET A 260 7.89 6.22 16.14
C MET A 260 6.86 6.85 15.20
N ARG A 261 7.30 7.43 14.10
CA ARG A 261 6.41 7.96 13.06
C ARG A 261 5.48 6.89 12.48
N GLY A 262 6.04 5.70 12.18
CA GLY A 262 5.24 4.57 11.70
C GLY A 262 4.25 4.07 12.76
N TYR A 263 4.66 4.01 14.02
CA TYR A 263 3.81 3.62 15.14
C TYR A 263 2.66 4.61 15.37
N ASP A 264 2.95 5.90 15.43
CA ASP A 264 1.95 6.96 15.58
C ASP A 264 0.96 6.95 14.40
N GLY A 265 1.48 6.79 13.18
CA GLY A 265 0.68 6.65 11.97
C GLY A 265 -0.23 5.42 11.98
N LEU A 266 0.28 4.29 12.50
CA LEU A 266 -0.48 3.05 12.64
C LEU A 266 -1.63 3.20 13.64
N LEU A 267 -1.39 3.81 14.80
CA LEU A 267 -2.41 4.03 15.83
C LEU A 267 -3.55 4.92 15.33
N ILE A 268 -3.21 6.08 14.77
CA ILE A 268 -4.22 7.02 14.25
C ILE A 268 -4.93 6.39 13.05
N GLY A 269 -4.19 5.74 12.15
CA GLY A 269 -4.76 5.08 10.99
C GLY A 269 -5.69 3.92 11.34
N ALA A 270 -5.37 3.15 12.39
CA ALA A 270 -6.25 2.11 12.91
C ALA A 270 -7.55 2.70 13.47
N LEU A 271 -7.45 3.80 14.26
CA LEU A 271 -8.61 4.52 14.77
C LEU A 271 -9.49 5.02 13.61
N PHE A 272 -8.90 5.69 12.62
CA PHE A 272 -9.64 6.17 11.45
C PHE A 272 -10.25 5.03 10.64
N GLY A 273 -9.56 3.90 10.53
CA GLY A 273 -10.08 2.71 9.88
C GLY A 273 -11.31 2.13 10.58
N VAL A 274 -11.30 2.06 11.90
CA VAL A 274 -12.46 1.63 12.69
C VAL A 274 -13.62 2.60 12.52
N LEU A 275 -13.36 3.92 12.65
CA LEU A 275 -14.38 4.95 12.45
C LEU A 275 -14.97 4.90 11.04
N LEU A 276 -14.14 4.69 10.01
CA LEU A 276 -14.60 4.55 8.63
C LEU A 276 -15.49 3.31 8.45
N ILE A 277 -15.12 2.17 9.03
CA ILE A 277 -15.96 0.96 9.00
C ILE A 277 -17.29 1.21 9.67
N ILE A 278 -17.31 1.90 10.82
CA ILE A 278 -18.56 2.24 11.53
C ILE A 278 -19.42 3.17 10.66
N ALA A 279 -18.83 4.22 10.10
CA ALA A 279 -19.52 5.18 9.25
C ALA A 279 -20.15 4.51 8.00
N VAL A 280 -19.40 3.67 7.32
CA VAL A 280 -19.91 2.93 6.14
C VAL A 280 -21.03 1.98 6.54
N ARG A 281 -20.92 1.27 7.66
CA ARG A 281 -21.99 0.42 8.16
C ARG A 281 -23.26 1.20 8.50
N PHE A 282 -23.10 2.36 9.13
CA PHE A 282 -24.22 3.24 9.43
C PHE A 282 -24.91 3.72 8.14
N MET A 283 -24.14 4.15 7.14
CA MET A 283 -24.68 4.53 5.84
C MET A 283 -25.46 3.37 5.18
N MET A 284 -24.91 2.17 5.19
CA MET A 284 -25.58 0.98 4.65
C MET A 284 -26.90 0.68 5.40
N TYR A 285 -26.91 0.81 6.72
CA TYR A 285 -28.12 0.63 7.52
C TYR A 285 -29.19 1.68 7.17
N VAL A 286 -28.81 2.95 7.06
CA VAL A 286 -29.70 4.04 6.68
C VAL A 286 -30.30 3.81 5.27
N THR A 287 -29.47 3.41 4.31
CA THR A 287 -29.93 3.11 2.95
C THR A 287 -30.97 1.96 2.93
N GLN A 288 -30.69 0.87 3.66
CA GLN A 288 -31.62 -0.26 3.77
C GLN A 288 -32.93 0.15 4.45
N TRP A 289 -32.87 1.02 5.45
CA TRP A 289 -34.04 1.52 6.14
C TRP A 289 -34.93 2.38 5.22
N PHE A 290 -34.36 3.23 4.37
CA PHE A 290 -35.11 3.98 3.38
C PHE A 290 -35.75 3.08 2.31
N GLN A 291 -35.01 2.09 1.80
CA GLN A 291 -35.52 1.14 0.81
C GLN A 291 -36.69 0.29 1.36
N ALA A 292 -36.62 -0.13 2.62
CA ALA A 292 -37.71 -0.87 3.24
C ALA A 292 -38.99 -0.04 3.36
N ARG A 293 -38.86 1.27 3.60
CA ARG A 293 -40.04 2.16 3.68
C ARG A 293 -40.69 2.45 2.32
N GLU A 294 -39.91 2.49 1.23
CA GLU A 294 -40.47 2.69 -0.11
C GLU A 294 -41.35 1.50 -0.51
N VAL A 295 -40.95 0.26 -0.16
CA VAL A 295 -41.70 -0.95 -0.44
C VAL A 295 -43.02 -1.04 0.35
N ASP A 296 -43.06 -0.47 1.57
CA ASP A 296 -44.27 -0.46 2.39
C ASP A 296 -45.32 0.60 1.93
N HIS A 297 -44.97 1.46 0.97
CA HIS A 297 -45.82 2.50 0.43
C HIS A 297 -46.33 2.22 -1.02
N GLU A 298 -45.86 1.13 -1.65
CA GLU A 298 -46.40 0.57 -2.89
C GLU A 298 -47.37 -0.60 -2.63
#